data_fa3689ca0d134c6f639487a9649f57ae
#
_entry.id   fa3689ca0d134c6f639487a9649f57ae
#
_cell.length_a   1.000
_cell.length_b   1.000
_cell.length_c   1.000
_cell.angle_alpha   90.00
_cell.angle_beta   90.00
_cell.angle_gamma   90.00
#
_symmetry.space_group_name_H-M   'P 1'
#
loop_
_entity.id
_entity.type
_entity.pdbx_description
1 polymer ?
#
loop_
_entity_poly.entity_id
_entity_poly.type
_entity_poly.pdbx_seq_one_letter_code
_entity_poly.pdbx_strand_id
1 'polypeptide(L)'
;MSNHNYRRSRQPKKKNRTRLFVFLFLLVAVAALSFFSLTQYLTVQAMQADINSLEERVKQVQEENEMLWQLHDELYEENIKLREENKMLRSSTVINHGNRETNKVAITIDDGTGTNLMHRTLDYLKEHNVQATLFPMGSWVEREPEAWQRAVDEGHELGNHTYSHAFLSTVSDDKVREELNRWEEAVQEALGYSYNALFFRPPGMDGFASGQENRRQQLMEIVAEKGMFTVLWDVELVYALRNEPSTPERITRHVLDNARGGSIVLLHFTENDIAALPDILAGLKARGLEPCSLRELLLADSEA
;
A
#
# COMPACT_ATOMS: atom_id res chain seq x y z
N MET A 1 114.76 -5.04 -56.84
CA MET A 1 114.12 -6.34 -56.68
C MET A 1 113.51 -6.39 -55.27
N SER A 2 112.26 -6.24 -55.05
CA SER A 2 111.47 -6.81 -54.00
C SER A 2 110.06 -6.25 -54.06
N ASN A 3 109.12 -7.10 -54.40
CA ASN A 3 107.70 -6.82 -54.44
C ASN A 3 107.13 -6.72 -53.04
N HIS A 4 106.47 -5.64 -52.65
CA HIS A 4 105.63 -5.56 -51.47
C HIS A 4 104.11 -5.53 -51.85
N ASN A 5 103.50 -6.69 -51.67
CA ASN A 5 102.02 -6.83 -51.78
C ASN A 5 101.33 -6.17 -50.59
N TYR A 6 100.55 -5.11 -50.81
CA TYR A 6 99.64 -4.56 -49.85
C TYR A 6 98.29 -5.32 -49.84
N ARG A 7 98.03 -6.12 -48.82
CA ARG A 7 96.69 -6.70 -48.53
C ARG A 7 95.80 -5.63 -47.92
N ARG A 8 94.84 -5.15 -48.67
CA ARG A 8 93.74 -4.36 -48.10
C ARG A 8 92.78 -5.25 -47.32
N SER A 9 92.69 -5.10 -45.97
CA SER A 9 91.70 -5.69 -45.12
C SER A 9 90.33 -5.03 -45.36
N ARG A 10 89.36 -5.79 -45.85
CA ARG A 10 87.98 -5.33 -45.94
C ARG A 10 87.37 -5.40 -44.53
N GLN A 11 87.07 -4.26 -43.87
CA GLN A 11 86.23 -4.19 -42.68
C GLN A 11 84.76 -4.53 -43.01
N PRO A 12 84.09 -5.35 -42.21
CA PRO A 12 82.69 -5.73 -42.50
C PRO A 12 81.74 -4.60 -42.21
N LYS A 13 80.78 -4.41 -43.11
CA LYS A 13 79.73 -3.39 -43.06
C LYS A 13 78.82 -3.58 -41.87
N LYS A 14 79.11 -3.09 -40.65
CA LYS A 14 78.26 -3.05 -39.48
C LYS A 14 77.05 -2.09 -39.65
N LYS A 15 77.11 -1.13 -40.56
CA LYS A 15 76.07 -0.06 -40.76
C LYS A 15 74.70 -0.53 -41.29
N ASN A 16 74.60 -1.67 -41.95
CA ASN A 16 73.36 -2.14 -42.52
C ASN A 16 72.44 -2.88 -41.52
N ARG A 17 73.03 -3.55 -40.52
CA ARG A 17 72.19 -4.26 -39.50
C ARG A 17 71.45 -3.28 -38.60
N THR A 18 72.07 -2.21 -38.13
CA THR A 18 71.46 -1.20 -37.28
C THR A 18 70.30 -0.48 -37.99
N ARG A 19 70.48 -0.16 -39.29
CA ARG A 19 69.39 0.43 -40.10
C ARG A 19 68.19 -0.53 -40.27
N LEU A 20 68.47 -1.80 -40.47
CA LEU A 20 67.41 -2.82 -40.57
C LEU A 20 66.62 -3.00 -39.24
N PHE A 21 67.36 -2.99 -38.10
CA PHE A 21 66.72 -3.07 -36.77
C PHE A 21 65.86 -1.83 -36.49
N VAL A 22 66.31 -0.62 -36.79
CA VAL A 22 65.48 0.63 -36.64
C VAL A 22 64.32 0.57 -37.56
N PHE A 23 64.37 0.12 -38.78
CA PHE A 23 63.26 0.01 -39.70
C PHE A 23 62.24 -1.00 -39.24
N LEU A 24 62.66 -2.19 -38.77
CA LEU A 24 61.76 -3.20 -38.15
C LEU A 24 61.06 -2.69 -36.89
N PHE A 25 61.79 -1.97 -36.03
CA PHE A 25 61.23 -1.36 -34.83
C PHE A 25 60.16 -0.31 -35.18
N LEU A 26 60.40 0.54 -36.18
CA LEU A 26 59.45 1.52 -36.67
C LEU A 26 58.21 0.84 -37.27
N LEU A 27 58.36 -0.24 -38.02
CA LEU A 27 57.24 -1.02 -38.58
C LEU A 27 56.40 -1.62 -37.46
N VAL A 28 57.01 -2.21 -36.43
CA VAL A 28 56.30 -2.74 -35.27
C VAL A 28 55.59 -1.63 -34.49
N ALA A 29 56.23 -0.49 -34.31
CA ALA A 29 55.63 0.67 -33.63
C ALA A 29 54.41 1.23 -34.42
N VAL A 30 54.52 1.34 -35.74
CA VAL A 30 53.40 1.75 -36.60
C VAL A 30 52.26 0.73 -36.56
N ALA A 31 52.59 -0.58 -36.64
CA ALA A 31 51.59 -1.65 -36.53
C ALA A 31 50.86 -1.62 -35.15
N ALA A 32 51.60 -1.41 -34.05
CA ALA A 32 51.05 -1.31 -32.71
C ALA A 32 50.12 -0.06 -32.54
N LEU A 33 50.56 1.09 -33.09
CA LEU A 33 49.73 2.30 -33.10
C LEU A 33 48.47 2.14 -33.94
N SER A 34 48.59 1.50 -35.11
CA SER A 34 47.44 1.21 -35.98
C SER A 34 46.47 0.24 -35.30
N PHE A 35 46.96 -0.79 -34.63
CA PHE A 35 46.13 -1.71 -33.84
C PHE A 35 45.44 -1.02 -32.68
N PHE A 36 46.16 -0.19 -31.94
CA PHE A 36 45.59 0.61 -30.86
C PHE A 36 44.52 1.56 -31.37
N SER A 37 44.76 2.27 -32.48
CA SER A 37 43.76 3.16 -33.11
C SER A 37 42.51 2.40 -33.58
N LEU A 38 42.69 1.19 -34.13
CA LEU A 38 41.56 0.34 -34.55
C LEU A 38 40.74 -0.14 -33.35
N THR A 39 41.41 -0.55 -32.27
CA THR A 39 40.69 -0.97 -31.05
C THR A 39 39.90 0.19 -30.43
N GLN A 40 40.46 1.39 -30.36
CA GLN A 40 39.73 2.59 -29.91
C GLN A 40 38.55 2.90 -30.81
N TYR A 41 38.72 2.84 -32.13
CA TYR A 41 37.62 3.04 -33.08
C TYR A 41 36.49 2.05 -32.89
N LEU A 42 36.78 0.75 -32.73
CA LEU A 42 35.80 -0.30 -32.50
C LEU A 42 35.06 -0.11 -31.15
N THR A 43 35.79 0.31 -30.10
CA THR A 43 35.21 0.63 -28.81
C THR A 43 34.23 1.80 -28.91
N VAL A 44 34.62 2.87 -29.62
CA VAL A 44 33.72 4.02 -29.82
C VAL A 44 32.47 3.63 -30.61
N GLN A 45 32.59 2.79 -31.64
CA GLN A 45 31.44 2.28 -32.40
C GLN A 45 30.49 1.44 -31.54
N ALA A 46 31.05 0.56 -30.67
CA ALA A 46 30.24 -0.21 -29.72
C ALA A 46 29.50 0.69 -28.72
N MET A 47 30.21 1.67 -28.15
CA MET A 47 29.60 2.65 -27.25
C MET A 47 28.49 3.47 -27.93
N GLN A 48 28.67 3.84 -29.20
CA GLN A 48 27.64 4.56 -29.98
C GLN A 48 26.41 3.68 -30.21
N ALA A 49 26.58 2.40 -30.48
CA ALA A 49 25.47 1.46 -30.62
C ALA A 49 24.68 1.31 -29.30
N ASP A 50 25.38 1.23 -28.16
CA ASP A 50 24.77 1.19 -26.84
C ASP A 50 23.99 2.47 -26.52
N ILE A 51 24.56 3.63 -26.85
CA ILE A 51 23.89 4.94 -26.69
C ILE A 51 22.59 4.96 -27.49
N ASN A 52 22.62 4.60 -28.76
CA ASN A 52 21.43 4.59 -29.62
C ASN A 52 20.33 3.64 -29.06
N SER A 53 20.73 2.46 -28.54
CA SER A 53 19.82 1.52 -27.91
C SER A 53 19.20 2.09 -26.64
N LEU A 54 19.98 2.81 -25.83
CA LEU A 54 19.47 3.48 -24.63
C LEU A 54 18.53 4.63 -24.97
N GLU A 55 18.84 5.43 -25.98
CA GLU A 55 17.96 6.50 -26.45
C GLU A 55 16.59 5.96 -26.91
N GLU A 56 16.58 4.85 -27.63
CA GLU A 56 15.34 4.21 -28.08
C GLU A 56 14.52 3.68 -26.89
N ARG A 57 15.18 3.08 -25.89
CA ARG A 57 14.51 2.66 -24.65
C ARG A 57 13.98 3.82 -23.83
N VAL A 58 14.71 4.92 -23.73
CA VAL A 58 14.24 6.15 -23.05
C VAL A 58 12.99 6.68 -23.73
N LYS A 59 12.98 6.73 -25.08
CA LYS A 59 11.81 7.15 -25.85
C LYS A 59 10.60 6.24 -25.58
N GLN A 60 10.81 4.92 -25.60
CA GLN A 60 9.73 3.96 -25.31
C GLN A 60 9.16 4.16 -23.89
N VAL A 61 10.02 4.32 -22.88
CA VAL A 61 9.58 4.58 -21.49
C VAL A 61 8.84 5.91 -21.38
N GLN A 62 9.24 6.93 -22.15
CA GLN A 62 8.52 8.20 -22.17
C GLN A 62 7.11 8.04 -22.77
N GLU A 63 6.98 7.32 -23.88
CA GLU A 63 5.68 7.03 -24.52
C GLU A 63 4.77 6.19 -23.59
N GLU A 64 5.33 5.20 -22.91
CA GLU A 64 4.61 4.42 -21.89
C GLU A 64 4.14 5.28 -20.71
N ASN A 65 4.99 6.17 -20.23
CA ASN A 65 4.63 7.11 -19.15
C ASN A 65 3.53 8.08 -19.58
N GLU A 66 3.59 8.64 -20.79
CA GLU A 66 2.53 9.51 -21.31
C GLU A 66 1.18 8.78 -21.37
N MET A 67 1.19 7.53 -21.83
CA MET A 67 -0.02 6.69 -21.86
C MET A 67 -0.55 6.39 -20.46
N LEU A 68 0.34 6.11 -19.49
CA LEU A 68 -0.06 5.89 -18.09
C LEU A 68 -0.68 7.14 -17.45
N TRP A 69 -0.15 8.33 -17.76
CA TRP A 69 -0.74 9.58 -17.30
C TRP A 69 -2.13 9.83 -17.89
N GLN A 70 -2.32 9.56 -19.18
CA GLN A 70 -3.64 9.67 -19.83
C GLN A 70 -4.66 8.71 -19.20
N LEU A 71 -4.27 7.46 -18.99
CA LEU A 71 -5.11 6.47 -18.31
C LEU A 71 -5.44 6.87 -16.86
N HIS A 72 -4.47 7.44 -16.17
CA HIS A 72 -4.67 7.96 -14.81
C HIS A 72 -5.72 9.07 -14.79
N ASP A 73 -5.63 10.03 -15.71
CA ASP A 73 -6.59 11.13 -15.82
C ASP A 73 -7.99 10.64 -16.17
N GLU A 74 -8.11 9.70 -17.10
CA GLU A 74 -9.40 9.08 -17.46
C GLU A 74 -10.04 8.37 -16.26
N LEU A 75 -9.25 7.55 -15.54
CA LEU A 75 -9.71 6.86 -14.33
C LEU A 75 -10.08 7.84 -13.20
N TYR A 76 -9.37 8.94 -13.09
CA TYR A 76 -9.65 9.97 -12.10
C TYR A 76 -11.00 10.65 -12.38
N GLU A 77 -11.25 11.06 -13.62
CA GLU A 77 -12.52 11.66 -14.03
C GLU A 77 -13.70 10.68 -13.89
N GLU A 78 -13.51 9.42 -14.27
CA GLU A 78 -14.53 8.37 -14.08
C GLU A 78 -14.82 8.16 -12.59
N ASN A 79 -13.79 8.13 -11.74
CA ASN A 79 -13.98 8.05 -10.28
C ASN A 79 -14.75 9.24 -9.71
N ILE A 80 -14.48 10.46 -10.18
CA ILE A 80 -15.25 11.65 -9.77
C ILE A 80 -16.72 11.46 -10.16
N LYS A 81 -16.98 11.09 -11.40
CA LYS A 81 -18.35 10.87 -11.90
C LYS A 81 -19.07 9.79 -11.08
N LEU A 82 -18.44 8.65 -10.85
CA LEU A 82 -19.01 7.57 -10.04
C LEU A 82 -19.24 7.99 -8.58
N ARG A 83 -18.38 8.84 -8.01
CA ARG A 83 -18.56 9.40 -6.66
C ARG A 83 -19.80 10.29 -6.60
N GLU A 84 -20.01 11.14 -7.60
CA GLU A 84 -21.21 11.99 -7.68
C GLU A 84 -22.50 11.17 -7.87
N GLU A 85 -22.50 10.20 -8.78
CA GLU A 85 -23.63 9.30 -9.04
C GLU A 85 -23.99 8.46 -7.78
N ASN A 86 -22.98 8.00 -7.03
CA ASN A 86 -23.19 7.22 -5.81
C ASN A 86 -23.43 8.06 -4.54
N LYS A 87 -23.28 9.38 -4.60
CA LYS A 87 -23.42 10.25 -3.42
C LYS A 87 -24.83 10.12 -2.79
N MET A 88 -25.88 10.09 -3.60
CA MET A 88 -27.25 9.91 -3.11
C MET A 88 -27.45 8.55 -2.44
N LEU A 89 -26.87 7.48 -2.99
CA LEU A 89 -26.96 6.15 -2.40
C LEU A 89 -26.27 6.10 -1.03
N ARG A 90 -25.08 6.70 -0.92
CA ARG A 90 -24.29 6.73 0.34
C ARG A 90 -24.96 7.55 1.44
N SER A 91 -25.62 8.65 1.08
CA SER A 91 -26.33 9.49 2.05
C SER A 91 -27.63 8.87 2.55
N SER A 92 -28.10 7.79 1.95
CA SER A 92 -29.35 7.12 2.34
C SER A 92 -29.15 5.74 2.98
N THR A 93 -27.92 5.20 2.97
CA THR A 93 -27.64 3.82 3.37
C THR A 93 -26.72 3.75 4.59
N VAL A 94 -27.20 3.12 5.66
CA VAL A 94 -26.36 2.68 6.79
C VAL A 94 -26.19 1.16 6.70
N ILE A 95 -24.95 0.71 6.61
CA ILE A 95 -24.62 -0.70 6.45
C ILE A 95 -24.43 -1.32 7.84
N ASN A 96 -25.29 -2.28 8.21
CA ASN A 96 -25.19 -3.02 9.47
C ASN A 96 -24.70 -4.46 9.25
N HIS A 97 -24.85 -4.99 8.05
CA HIS A 97 -24.39 -6.32 7.63
C HIS A 97 -24.31 -6.41 6.12
N GLY A 98 -23.60 -7.40 5.60
CA GLY A 98 -23.56 -7.76 4.19
C GLY A 98 -24.66 -8.73 3.77
N ASN A 99 -24.48 -9.36 2.60
CA ASN A 99 -25.39 -10.38 2.10
C ASN A 99 -25.41 -11.61 3.05
N ARG A 100 -26.58 -12.05 3.46
CA ARG A 100 -26.77 -13.18 4.39
C ARG A 100 -26.56 -14.56 3.74
N GLU A 101 -26.51 -14.62 2.43
CA GLU A 101 -26.29 -15.86 1.69
C GLU A 101 -24.80 -16.21 1.52
N THR A 102 -23.90 -15.25 1.83
CA THR A 102 -22.45 -15.50 1.83
C THR A 102 -22.01 -16.25 3.09
N ASN A 103 -20.87 -16.94 3.04
CA ASN A 103 -20.21 -17.46 4.23
C ASN A 103 -19.21 -16.48 4.84
N LYS A 104 -19.03 -15.28 4.27
CA LYS A 104 -18.07 -14.26 4.72
C LYS A 104 -18.59 -13.53 5.97
N VAL A 105 -17.63 -13.17 6.85
CA VAL A 105 -17.87 -12.40 8.08
C VAL A 105 -16.79 -11.33 8.20
N ALA A 106 -17.19 -10.06 8.19
CA ALA A 106 -16.20 -8.99 8.34
C ALA A 106 -15.73 -8.87 9.79
N ILE A 107 -14.41 -8.84 9.96
CA ILE A 107 -13.76 -8.52 11.23
C ILE A 107 -13.39 -7.04 11.21
N THR A 108 -13.91 -6.30 12.18
CA THR A 108 -13.65 -4.86 12.32
C THR A 108 -13.18 -4.53 13.73
N ILE A 109 -12.19 -3.62 13.85
CA ILE A 109 -11.58 -3.26 15.12
C ILE A 109 -11.49 -1.73 15.20
N ASP A 110 -12.11 -1.15 16.23
CA ASP A 110 -12.24 0.29 16.42
C ASP A 110 -11.21 0.88 17.40
N ASP A 111 -11.07 2.21 17.36
CA ASP A 111 -10.29 3.11 18.21
C ASP A 111 -8.81 3.15 17.84
N GLY A 112 -7.99 2.46 18.57
CA GLY A 112 -6.53 2.44 18.40
C GLY A 112 -5.83 2.15 19.73
N THR A 113 -4.55 1.88 19.64
CA THR A 113 -3.76 1.46 20.78
C THR A 113 -2.28 1.71 20.56
N GLY A 114 -1.47 1.54 21.60
CA GLY A 114 -0.01 1.59 21.49
C GLY A 114 0.58 0.42 20.69
N THR A 115 1.79 0.61 20.20
CA THR A 115 2.53 -0.25 19.27
C THR A 115 2.47 -1.74 19.62
N ASN A 116 2.65 -2.11 20.89
CA ASN A 116 2.71 -3.53 21.28
C ASN A 116 1.41 -4.28 21.03
N LEU A 117 0.26 -3.70 21.39
CA LEU A 117 -1.04 -4.33 21.16
C LEU A 117 -1.40 -4.33 19.69
N MET A 118 -1.05 -3.27 18.96
CA MET A 118 -1.24 -3.17 17.53
C MET A 118 -0.46 -4.27 16.80
N HIS A 119 0.84 -4.42 17.07
CA HIS A 119 1.64 -5.48 16.44
C HIS A 119 1.11 -6.88 16.75
N ARG A 120 0.71 -7.14 18.00
CA ARG A 120 0.10 -8.43 18.37
C ARG A 120 -1.19 -8.70 17.60
N THR A 121 -2.01 -7.67 17.39
CA THR A 121 -3.22 -7.78 16.57
C THR A 121 -2.91 -8.18 15.14
N LEU A 122 -1.95 -7.48 14.52
CA LEU A 122 -1.52 -7.77 13.14
C LEU A 122 -0.89 -9.17 13.02
N ASP A 123 -0.08 -9.58 14.02
CA ASP A 123 0.48 -10.93 14.05
C ASP A 123 -0.60 -12.01 14.08
N TYR A 124 -1.64 -11.87 14.92
CA TYR A 124 -2.77 -12.80 14.96
C TYR A 124 -3.55 -12.85 13.65
N LEU A 125 -3.83 -11.71 13.04
CA LEU A 125 -4.51 -11.65 11.74
C LEU A 125 -3.68 -12.35 10.66
N LYS A 126 -2.38 -12.12 10.64
CA LYS A 126 -1.42 -12.73 9.72
C LYS A 126 -1.31 -14.24 9.92
N GLU A 127 -1.17 -14.73 11.16
CA GLU A 127 -1.13 -16.16 11.49
C GLU A 127 -2.37 -16.89 11.00
N HIS A 128 -3.51 -16.23 11.05
CA HIS A 128 -4.78 -16.77 10.55
C HIS A 128 -5.03 -16.49 9.06
N ASN A 129 -4.14 -15.79 8.37
CA ASN A 129 -4.34 -15.37 6.98
C ASN A 129 -5.69 -14.65 6.78
N VAL A 130 -5.93 -13.61 7.57
CA VAL A 130 -7.16 -12.79 7.54
C VAL A 130 -6.80 -11.33 7.37
N GLN A 131 -7.44 -10.67 6.43
CA GLN A 131 -7.44 -9.22 6.32
C GLN A 131 -8.69 -8.67 7.03
N ALA A 132 -8.50 -7.64 7.84
CA ALA A 132 -9.56 -6.98 8.60
C ALA A 132 -9.73 -5.53 8.16
N THR A 133 -10.83 -4.90 8.53
CA THR A 133 -11.01 -3.45 8.43
C THR A 133 -10.81 -2.83 9.80
N LEU A 134 -9.84 -1.95 9.93
CA LEU A 134 -9.50 -1.25 11.16
C LEU A 134 -10.07 0.17 11.07
N PHE A 135 -10.72 0.63 12.13
CA PHE A 135 -11.27 1.98 12.23
C PHE A 135 -10.48 2.79 13.28
N PRO A 136 -9.25 3.24 12.94
CA PRO A 136 -8.48 4.04 13.87
C PRO A 136 -9.07 5.44 14.08
N MET A 137 -8.91 5.95 15.29
CA MET A 137 -8.92 7.39 15.52
C MET A 137 -7.69 8.01 14.86
N GLY A 138 -7.82 9.15 14.18
CA GLY A 138 -6.68 9.83 13.55
C GLY A 138 -5.56 10.17 14.53
N SER A 139 -5.92 10.50 15.77
CA SER A 139 -4.96 10.77 16.85
C SER A 139 -4.08 9.57 17.23
N TRP A 140 -4.52 8.33 17.00
CA TRP A 140 -3.71 7.14 17.19
C TRP A 140 -2.83 6.86 15.97
N VAL A 141 -3.31 7.18 14.77
CA VAL A 141 -2.49 7.10 13.55
C VAL A 141 -1.29 8.05 13.64
N GLU A 142 -1.53 9.28 14.09
CA GLU A 142 -0.48 10.28 14.30
C GLU A 142 0.57 9.86 15.35
N ARG A 143 0.14 9.14 16.40
CA ARG A 143 1.04 8.67 17.48
C ARG A 143 1.89 7.46 17.11
N GLU A 144 1.35 6.57 16.29
CA GLU A 144 1.94 5.26 15.99
C GLU A 144 2.00 5.01 14.47
N PRO A 145 2.54 5.96 13.68
CA PRO A 145 2.43 5.92 12.21
C PRO A 145 3.01 4.65 11.59
N GLU A 146 4.13 4.15 12.12
CA GLU A 146 4.78 2.93 11.61
C GLU A 146 3.91 1.67 11.80
N ALA A 147 3.15 1.60 12.89
CA ALA A 147 2.25 0.48 13.15
C ALA A 147 1.04 0.50 12.18
N TRP A 148 0.53 1.66 11.84
CA TRP A 148 -0.57 1.81 10.87
C TRP A 148 -0.09 1.64 9.43
N GLN A 149 1.12 2.08 9.10
CA GLN A 149 1.76 1.74 7.82
C GLN A 149 1.88 0.22 7.67
N ARG A 150 2.36 -0.50 8.70
CA ARG A 150 2.41 -1.96 8.70
C ARG A 150 1.04 -2.59 8.44
N ALA A 151 -0.01 -2.07 9.05
CA ALA A 151 -1.37 -2.58 8.84
C ALA A 151 -1.77 -2.52 7.35
N VAL A 152 -1.51 -1.40 6.69
CA VAL A 152 -1.81 -1.22 5.27
C VAL A 152 -0.92 -2.09 4.40
N ASP A 153 0.37 -2.19 4.70
CA ASP A 153 1.34 -3.03 3.96
C ASP A 153 0.98 -4.54 4.04
N GLU A 154 0.37 -4.98 5.15
CA GLU A 154 -0.14 -6.34 5.32
C GLU A 154 -1.55 -6.54 4.71
N GLY A 155 -2.11 -5.52 4.04
CA GLY A 155 -3.36 -5.59 3.29
C GLY A 155 -4.63 -5.33 4.11
N HIS A 156 -4.50 -4.81 5.33
CA HIS A 156 -5.66 -4.38 6.11
C HIS A 156 -6.21 -3.05 5.58
N GLU A 157 -7.53 -2.88 5.68
CA GLU A 157 -8.22 -1.67 5.26
C GLU A 157 -8.38 -0.70 6.44
N LEU A 158 -8.16 0.61 6.21
CA LEU A 158 -8.45 1.64 7.20
C LEU A 158 -9.78 2.32 6.89
N GLY A 159 -10.67 2.38 7.88
CA GLY A 159 -11.90 3.16 7.88
C GLY A 159 -11.76 4.40 8.77
N ASN A 160 -12.49 5.47 8.44
CA ASN A 160 -12.46 6.70 9.22
C ASN A 160 -13.30 6.58 10.50
N HIS A 161 -12.67 6.77 11.67
CA HIS A 161 -13.32 6.79 12.99
C HIS A 161 -13.23 8.15 13.68
N THR A 162 -13.20 9.22 12.89
CA THR A 162 -12.89 10.58 13.30
C THR A 162 -11.46 10.75 13.81
N TYR A 163 -11.01 11.99 13.98
CA TYR A 163 -9.66 12.23 14.50
C TYR A 163 -9.57 12.00 16.01
N SER A 164 -10.55 12.52 16.79
CA SER A 164 -10.47 12.58 18.25
C SER A 164 -11.52 11.74 18.99
N HIS A 165 -12.29 10.89 18.28
CA HIS A 165 -13.45 10.19 18.83
C HIS A 165 -14.55 11.13 19.31
N ALA A 166 -14.79 12.24 18.59
CA ALA A 166 -15.77 13.24 18.97
C ALA A 166 -17.20 12.71 18.93
N PHE A 167 -18.03 13.13 19.90
CA PHE A 167 -19.47 12.89 19.88
C PHE A 167 -20.14 13.79 18.82
N LEU A 168 -20.45 13.22 17.68
CA LEU A 168 -20.87 13.95 16.48
C LEU A 168 -22.27 14.56 16.58
N SER A 169 -23.10 14.07 17.48
CA SER A 169 -24.44 14.65 17.76
C SER A 169 -24.37 16.00 18.48
N THR A 170 -23.26 16.30 19.13
CA THR A 170 -23.08 17.47 20.01
C THR A 170 -22.28 18.60 19.38
N VAL A 171 -21.70 18.38 18.20
CA VAL A 171 -20.84 19.34 17.51
C VAL A 171 -21.48 19.84 16.21
N SER A 172 -21.00 20.99 15.69
CA SER A 172 -21.45 21.54 14.42
C SER A 172 -21.04 20.70 13.22
N ASP A 173 -21.71 20.87 12.09
CA ASP A 173 -21.37 20.20 10.84
C ASP A 173 -19.93 20.52 10.37
N ASP A 174 -19.49 21.77 10.56
CA ASP A 174 -18.11 22.17 10.25
C ASP A 174 -17.09 21.43 11.12
N LYS A 175 -17.43 21.19 12.40
CA LYS A 175 -16.56 20.40 13.29
C LYS A 175 -16.56 18.93 12.90
N VAL A 176 -17.69 18.38 12.41
CA VAL A 176 -17.70 17.02 11.84
C VAL A 176 -16.76 16.94 10.64
N ARG A 177 -16.85 17.87 9.69
CA ARG A 177 -15.93 17.93 8.53
C ARG A 177 -14.48 18.07 8.96
N GLU A 178 -14.18 18.89 9.97
CA GLU A 178 -12.84 19.02 10.54
C GLU A 178 -12.32 17.67 11.09
N GLU A 179 -13.13 16.96 11.86
CA GLU A 179 -12.77 15.64 12.42
C GLU A 179 -12.43 14.62 11.31
N LEU A 180 -13.24 14.59 10.23
CA LEU A 180 -13.01 13.70 9.09
C LEU A 180 -11.75 14.10 8.30
N ASN A 181 -11.56 15.41 8.06
CA ASN A 181 -10.38 15.92 7.34
C ASN A 181 -9.08 15.66 8.10
N ARG A 182 -9.07 15.93 9.41
CA ARG A 182 -7.88 15.66 10.24
C ARG A 182 -7.52 14.19 10.31
N TRP A 183 -8.51 13.30 10.24
CA TRP A 183 -8.25 11.88 10.12
C TRP A 183 -7.54 11.56 8.79
N GLU A 184 -8.03 12.11 7.68
CA GLU A 184 -7.42 11.93 6.35
C GLU A 184 -5.98 12.46 6.33
N GLU A 185 -5.74 13.65 6.91
CA GLU A 185 -4.40 14.24 7.04
C GLU A 185 -3.45 13.36 7.84
N ALA A 186 -3.89 12.84 9.00
CA ALA A 186 -3.08 11.97 9.84
C ALA A 186 -2.71 10.66 9.12
N VAL A 187 -3.66 10.05 8.40
CA VAL A 187 -3.39 8.83 7.62
C VAL A 187 -2.48 9.12 6.44
N GLN A 188 -2.68 10.22 5.72
CA GLN A 188 -1.81 10.61 4.62
C GLN A 188 -0.38 10.88 5.10
N GLU A 189 -0.20 11.52 6.25
CA GLU A 189 1.12 11.77 6.82
C GLU A 189 1.81 10.46 7.23
N ALA A 190 1.09 9.56 7.89
CA ALA A 190 1.61 8.26 8.30
C ALA A 190 2.00 7.36 7.11
N LEU A 191 1.21 7.34 6.05
CA LEU A 191 1.44 6.49 4.88
C LEU A 191 2.37 7.13 3.83
N GLY A 192 2.53 8.46 3.83
CA GLY A 192 3.29 9.19 2.82
C GLY A 192 2.58 9.35 1.46
N TYR A 193 1.32 8.96 1.35
CA TYR A 193 0.48 9.10 0.15
C TYR A 193 -1.00 9.29 0.52
N SER A 194 -1.79 9.81 -0.42
CA SER A 194 -3.24 9.98 -0.24
C SER A 194 -3.95 8.64 -0.05
N TYR A 195 -4.66 8.49 1.05
CA TYR A 195 -5.47 7.32 1.35
C TYR A 195 -6.96 7.71 1.35
N ASN A 196 -7.76 7.06 0.51
CA ASN A 196 -9.20 7.30 0.44
C ASN A 196 -9.95 6.22 1.22
N ALA A 197 -10.38 6.53 2.45
CA ALA A 197 -11.22 5.62 3.21
C ALA A 197 -12.56 5.40 2.49
N LEU A 198 -12.95 4.15 2.34
CA LEU A 198 -14.25 3.80 1.76
C LEU A 198 -15.36 3.76 2.82
N PHE A 199 -14.99 3.53 4.07
CA PHE A 199 -15.91 3.34 5.18
C PHE A 199 -15.67 4.36 6.29
N PHE A 200 -16.78 4.81 6.86
CA PHE A 200 -16.83 5.63 8.07
C PHE A 200 -17.61 4.90 9.15
N ARG A 201 -17.15 4.95 10.38
CA ARG A 201 -17.88 4.47 11.54
C ARG A 201 -17.99 5.59 12.59
N PRO A 202 -19.21 5.96 13.00
CA PRO A 202 -19.39 7.00 14.01
C PRO A 202 -18.95 6.50 15.40
N PRO A 203 -18.13 7.26 16.15
CA PRO A 203 -17.75 6.95 17.51
C PRO A 203 -18.96 6.66 18.40
N GLY A 204 -18.98 5.50 19.08
CA GLY A 204 -20.06 5.11 20.00
C GLY A 204 -21.45 5.05 19.36
N MET A 205 -21.57 4.92 18.04
CA MET A 205 -22.84 5.00 17.29
C MET A 205 -23.56 6.35 17.47
N ASP A 206 -22.84 7.40 17.91
CA ASP A 206 -23.42 8.71 18.19
C ASP A 206 -23.95 9.37 16.90
N GLY A 207 -25.14 9.97 17.01
CA GLY A 207 -25.91 10.46 15.87
C GLY A 207 -26.70 9.38 15.12
N PHE A 208 -26.50 8.09 15.42
CA PHE A 208 -27.18 6.96 14.79
C PHE A 208 -28.10 6.19 15.73
N ALA A 209 -28.13 6.55 17.01
CA ALA A 209 -29.05 5.98 17.98
C ALA A 209 -30.51 6.36 17.68
N SER A 210 -31.44 5.62 18.31
CA SER A 210 -32.86 5.93 18.21
C SER A 210 -33.17 7.34 18.72
N GLY A 211 -34.01 8.08 18.01
CA GLY A 211 -34.37 9.47 18.35
C GLY A 211 -33.40 10.54 17.80
N GLN A 212 -32.39 10.14 17.02
CA GLN A 212 -31.42 11.05 16.41
C GLN A 212 -31.55 11.13 14.87
N GLU A 213 -32.73 10.85 14.31
CA GLU A 213 -32.96 10.67 12.88
C GLU A 213 -32.51 11.89 12.04
N ASN A 214 -32.85 13.11 12.51
CA ASN A 214 -32.43 14.33 11.79
C ASN A 214 -30.90 14.50 11.79
N ARG A 215 -30.27 14.21 12.92
CA ARG A 215 -28.81 14.30 13.02
C ARG A 215 -28.13 13.22 12.17
N ARG A 216 -28.70 12.03 12.16
CA ARG A 216 -28.25 10.93 11.30
C ARG A 216 -28.22 11.36 9.83
N GLN A 217 -29.29 11.95 9.32
CA GLN A 217 -29.38 12.40 7.94
C GLN A 217 -28.26 13.40 7.60
N GLN A 218 -28.06 14.42 8.45
CA GLN A 218 -26.97 15.40 8.27
C GLN A 218 -25.59 14.75 8.28
N LEU A 219 -25.33 13.83 9.21
CA LEU A 219 -24.05 13.13 9.27
C LEU A 219 -23.81 12.27 8.03
N MET A 220 -24.83 11.55 7.56
CA MET A 220 -24.72 10.73 6.35
C MET A 220 -24.46 11.58 5.10
N GLU A 221 -25.02 12.76 4.99
CA GLU A 221 -24.75 13.71 3.90
C GLU A 221 -23.27 14.16 3.92
N ILE A 222 -22.75 14.55 5.10
CA ILE A 222 -21.34 14.96 5.26
C ILE A 222 -20.39 13.79 4.96
N VAL A 223 -20.70 12.59 5.42
CA VAL A 223 -19.92 11.39 5.14
C VAL A 223 -19.93 11.05 3.64
N ALA A 224 -21.09 11.20 2.99
CA ALA A 224 -21.24 10.99 1.56
C ALA A 224 -20.48 12.02 0.70
N GLU A 225 -20.35 13.29 1.18
CA GLU A 225 -19.49 14.30 0.55
C GLU A 225 -18.03 13.83 0.45
N LYS A 226 -17.57 13.03 1.42
CA LYS A 226 -16.24 12.40 1.44
C LYS A 226 -16.16 11.10 0.62
N GLY A 227 -17.26 10.67 0.03
CA GLY A 227 -17.32 9.42 -0.73
C GLY A 227 -17.28 8.17 0.13
N MET A 228 -17.59 8.26 1.42
CA MET A 228 -17.61 7.12 2.35
C MET A 228 -19.02 6.57 2.55
N PHE A 229 -19.09 5.27 2.87
CA PHE A 229 -20.28 4.62 3.39
C PHE A 229 -20.26 4.63 4.92
N THR A 230 -21.42 4.89 5.55
CA THR A 230 -21.57 4.71 6.99
C THR A 230 -21.78 3.24 7.31
N VAL A 231 -20.89 2.66 8.13
CA VAL A 231 -20.92 1.26 8.51
C VAL A 231 -21.02 1.14 10.02
N LEU A 232 -22.04 0.41 10.48
CA LEU A 232 -22.20 -0.05 11.86
C LEU A 232 -21.83 -1.53 11.95
N TRP A 233 -22.57 -2.32 12.71
CA TRP A 233 -22.33 -3.74 12.97
C TRP A 233 -23.64 -4.45 13.32
N ASP A 234 -23.60 -5.78 13.35
CA ASP A 234 -24.67 -6.63 13.86
C ASP A 234 -24.22 -7.60 14.96
N VAL A 235 -22.89 -7.70 15.19
CA VAL A 235 -22.32 -8.46 16.30
C VAL A 235 -21.37 -7.59 17.08
N GLU A 236 -21.71 -7.30 18.36
CA GLU A 236 -20.91 -6.45 19.22
C GLU A 236 -21.06 -6.85 20.70
N LEU A 237 -20.13 -6.41 21.53
CA LEU A 237 -20.02 -6.85 22.92
C LEU A 237 -20.32 -5.78 23.96
N VAL A 238 -20.10 -4.50 23.62
CA VAL A 238 -20.17 -3.40 24.60
C VAL A 238 -21.54 -3.34 25.26
N TYR A 239 -22.63 -3.52 24.50
CA TYR A 239 -23.98 -3.54 25.02
C TYR A 239 -24.43 -4.92 25.49
N ALA A 240 -23.94 -5.99 24.85
CA ALA A 240 -24.31 -7.36 25.17
C ALA A 240 -23.77 -7.83 26.55
N LEU A 241 -22.59 -7.34 26.94
CA LEU A 241 -21.92 -7.74 28.18
C LEU A 241 -21.92 -6.61 29.25
N ARG A 242 -22.78 -5.61 29.10
CA ARG A 242 -22.81 -4.38 29.93
C ARG A 242 -22.73 -4.60 31.44
N ASN A 243 -23.21 -5.71 31.97
CA ASN A 243 -23.29 -6.03 33.40
C ASN A 243 -22.34 -7.17 33.83
N GLU A 244 -21.46 -7.61 32.96
CA GLU A 244 -20.62 -8.77 33.21
C GLU A 244 -19.18 -8.53 32.80
N PRO A 245 -18.18 -9.16 33.44
CA PRO A 245 -16.79 -9.00 33.05
C PRO A 245 -16.57 -9.41 31.59
N SER A 246 -15.95 -8.52 30.83
CA SER A 246 -15.50 -8.81 29.48
C SER A 246 -14.20 -9.66 29.56
N THR A 247 -14.33 -10.98 29.41
CA THR A 247 -13.16 -11.87 29.30
C THR A 247 -13.01 -12.41 27.89
N PRO A 248 -11.80 -12.79 27.45
CA PRO A 248 -11.57 -13.33 26.09
C PRO A 248 -12.50 -14.51 25.74
N GLU A 249 -12.75 -15.42 26.70
CA GLU A 249 -13.62 -16.59 26.48
C GLU A 249 -15.10 -16.21 26.27
N ARG A 250 -15.55 -15.14 26.94
CA ARG A 250 -16.92 -14.65 26.79
C ARG A 250 -17.09 -13.88 25.50
N ILE A 251 -16.10 -13.10 25.13
CA ILE A 251 -16.03 -12.40 23.85
C ILE A 251 -16.09 -13.42 22.72
N THR A 252 -15.21 -14.41 22.72
CA THR A 252 -15.18 -15.49 21.75
C THR A 252 -16.54 -16.18 21.64
N ARG A 253 -17.11 -16.59 22.75
CA ARG A 253 -18.40 -17.28 22.77
C ARG A 253 -19.50 -16.39 22.18
N HIS A 254 -19.59 -15.12 22.59
CA HIS A 254 -20.62 -14.21 22.11
C HIS A 254 -20.51 -14.02 20.59
N VAL A 255 -19.29 -13.78 20.06
CA VAL A 255 -19.09 -13.66 18.60
C VAL A 255 -19.50 -14.94 17.89
N LEU A 256 -19.03 -16.08 18.36
CA LEU A 256 -19.35 -17.35 17.71
C LEU A 256 -20.85 -17.70 17.76
N ASP A 257 -21.55 -17.37 18.85
CA ASP A 257 -22.98 -17.66 18.99
C ASP A 257 -23.87 -16.76 18.11
N ASN A 258 -23.41 -15.56 17.76
CA ASN A 258 -24.20 -14.57 17.05
C ASN A 258 -23.76 -14.34 15.59
N ALA A 259 -22.50 -14.62 15.24
CA ALA A 259 -22.01 -14.42 13.87
C ALA A 259 -22.57 -15.47 12.91
N ARG A 260 -22.94 -14.99 11.73
CA ARG A 260 -23.44 -15.78 10.59
C ARG A 260 -22.96 -15.15 9.29
N GLY A 261 -23.23 -15.78 8.16
CA GLY A 261 -22.92 -15.19 6.86
C GLY A 261 -23.39 -13.75 6.73
N GLY A 262 -22.55 -12.90 6.22
CA GLY A 262 -22.81 -11.47 6.08
C GLY A 262 -22.65 -10.64 7.36
N SER A 263 -22.27 -11.21 8.50
CA SER A 263 -22.11 -10.44 9.75
C SER A 263 -20.93 -9.48 9.69
N ILE A 264 -21.07 -8.35 10.38
CA ILE A 264 -20.01 -7.38 10.68
C ILE A 264 -19.77 -7.44 12.18
N VAL A 265 -18.60 -7.96 12.56
CA VAL A 265 -18.18 -8.09 13.96
C VAL A 265 -17.42 -6.84 14.37
N LEU A 266 -17.85 -6.18 15.46
CA LEU A 266 -17.15 -5.08 16.09
C LEU A 266 -16.34 -5.58 17.28
N LEU A 267 -15.05 -5.36 17.23
CA LEU A 267 -14.10 -5.46 18.33
C LEU A 267 -13.45 -4.08 18.57
N HIS A 268 -12.74 -3.92 19.69
CA HIS A 268 -11.95 -2.73 19.98
C HIS A 268 -10.49 -3.12 20.28
N PHE A 269 -9.58 -2.17 20.16
CA PHE A 269 -8.19 -2.37 20.56
C PHE A 269 -8.04 -2.42 22.09
N THR A 270 -8.70 -3.40 22.72
CA THR A 270 -8.56 -3.72 24.14
C THR A 270 -7.80 -5.04 24.33
N GLU A 271 -7.17 -5.19 25.50
CA GLU A 271 -6.43 -6.44 25.81
C GLU A 271 -7.30 -7.69 25.69
N ASN A 272 -8.56 -7.61 26.13
CA ASN A 272 -9.47 -8.76 26.13
C ASN A 272 -10.00 -9.08 24.73
N ASP A 273 -10.36 -8.07 23.93
CA ASP A 273 -10.83 -8.28 22.56
C ASP A 273 -9.71 -8.87 21.69
N ILE A 274 -8.50 -8.33 21.83
CA ILE A 274 -7.37 -8.83 21.05
C ILE A 274 -6.90 -10.20 21.54
N ALA A 275 -6.99 -10.49 22.84
CA ALA A 275 -6.72 -11.85 23.34
C ALA A 275 -7.74 -12.87 22.86
N ALA A 276 -8.99 -12.47 22.57
CA ALA A 276 -10.03 -13.33 22.02
C ALA A 276 -9.89 -13.56 20.49
N LEU A 277 -9.18 -12.68 19.78
CA LEU A 277 -9.14 -12.66 18.32
C LEU A 277 -8.70 -14.01 17.70
N PRO A 278 -7.64 -14.71 18.12
CA PRO A 278 -7.23 -15.99 17.57
C PRO A 278 -8.35 -17.05 17.65
N ASP A 279 -9.01 -17.16 18.82
CA ASP A 279 -10.08 -18.12 19.04
C ASP A 279 -11.34 -17.76 18.24
N ILE A 280 -11.65 -16.47 18.07
CA ILE A 280 -12.72 -16.01 17.18
C ILE A 280 -12.44 -16.45 15.74
N LEU A 281 -11.25 -16.15 15.21
CA LEU A 281 -10.89 -16.45 13.83
C LEU A 281 -10.91 -17.96 13.57
N ALA A 282 -10.31 -18.74 14.47
CA ALA A 282 -10.33 -20.21 14.38
C ALA A 282 -11.75 -20.79 14.48
N GLY A 283 -12.55 -20.28 15.42
CA GLY A 283 -13.91 -20.72 15.66
C GLY A 283 -14.86 -20.41 14.49
N LEU A 284 -14.76 -19.24 13.87
CA LEU A 284 -15.51 -18.89 12.66
C LEU A 284 -15.18 -19.85 11.51
N LYS A 285 -13.89 -20.09 11.24
CA LYS A 285 -13.44 -21.03 10.20
C LYS A 285 -13.91 -22.46 10.47
N ALA A 286 -13.85 -22.91 11.71
CA ALA A 286 -14.36 -24.23 12.09
C ALA A 286 -15.87 -24.40 11.84
N ARG A 287 -16.61 -23.31 11.79
CA ARG A 287 -18.07 -23.29 11.47
C ARG A 287 -18.35 -23.09 9.97
N GLY A 288 -17.31 -23.05 9.14
CA GLY A 288 -17.44 -22.85 7.70
C GLY A 288 -17.66 -21.37 7.32
N LEU A 289 -17.43 -20.44 8.26
CA LEU A 289 -17.48 -19.01 8.01
C LEU A 289 -16.07 -18.50 7.67
N GLU A 290 -15.98 -17.52 6.78
CA GLU A 290 -14.73 -16.96 6.27
C GLU A 290 -14.53 -15.53 6.81
N PRO A 291 -13.65 -15.32 7.80
CA PRO A 291 -13.31 -14.00 8.28
C PRO A 291 -12.60 -13.19 7.19
N CYS A 292 -13.04 -11.95 6.97
CA CYS A 292 -12.53 -11.09 5.89
C CYS A 292 -12.61 -9.58 6.26
N SER A 293 -12.21 -8.70 5.34
CA SER A 293 -12.42 -7.24 5.45
C SER A 293 -13.85 -6.84 5.06
N LEU A 294 -14.25 -5.61 5.37
CA LEU A 294 -15.52 -5.03 4.90
C LEU A 294 -15.56 -4.95 3.37
N ARG A 295 -14.47 -4.54 2.75
CA ARG A 295 -14.37 -4.47 1.29
C ARG A 295 -14.67 -5.83 0.66
N GLU A 296 -14.08 -6.87 1.18
CA GLU A 296 -14.30 -8.23 0.67
C GLU A 296 -15.72 -8.73 0.94
N LEU A 297 -16.30 -8.39 2.11
CA LEU A 297 -17.69 -8.74 2.42
C LEU A 297 -18.71 -8.06 1.51
N LEU A 298 -18.49 -6.76 1.22
CA LEU A 298 -19.52 -5.91 0.61
C LEU A 298 -19.36 -5.73 -0.91
N LEU A 299 -18.15 -5.92 -1.45
CA LEU A 299 -17.84 -5.60 -2.84
C LEU A 299 -17.42 -6.83 -3.69
N ALA A 300 -17.14 -7.98 -3.07
CA ALA A 300 -16.71 -9.16 -3.83
C ALA A 300 -17.77 -9.71 -4.80
N ASP A 301 -19.06 -9.41 -4.60
CA ASP A 301 -20.13 -9.86 -5.47
C ASP A 301 -20.38 -8.94 -6.69
N SER A 302 -19.64 -7.83 -6.83
CA SER A 302 -19.78 -6.90 -7.95
C SER A 302 -18.89 -7.24 -9.16
N GLU A 303 -18.02 -8.22 -9.04
CA GLU A 303 -17.11 -8.69 -10.11
C GLU A 303 -17.49 -10.06 -10.71
N ALA A 304 -18.66 -10.60 -10.38
CA ALA A 304 -19.14 -11.90 -10.87
C ALA A 304 -20.15 -11.76 -12.01
#